data_cd976ad87e72420c5998d7a326cbd5e7
#
_entry.id   cd976ad87e72420c5998d7a326cbd5e7
#
_cell.length_a   1.000
_cell.length_b   1.000
_cell.length_c   1.000
_cell.angle_alpha   90.00
_cell.angle_beta   90.00
_cell.angle_gamma   90.00
#
_symmetry.space_group_name_H-M   'P 1'
#
loop_
_entity.id
_entity.type
_entity.pdbx_description
1 polymer ?
#
loop_
_entity_poly.entity_id
_entity_poly.type
_entity_poly.pdbx_seq_one_letter_code
_entity_poly.pdbx_strand_id
1 'polypeptide(L)'
;MMNRFQALELLEWGEKQNPGPWRAHSLTAARAAEAIANACGMDAERAFVFGALHDIGRYEGVRGMHHAIAGYELMTRKGESEIARICITHSFPRMRVDDAASELDMTDGELEFMKNFLSARPADDYDRLIQLCDSISLPEGVCLMEKRLVDVALRHGVGGNTIEKWKAFLS
;
A
#
# COMPACT_ATOMS: atom_id res chain seq x y z
N MET A 1 15.04 -4.54 10.73
CA MET A 1 13.98 -4.68 9.72
C MET A 1 13.67 -6.16 9.54
N MET A 2 12.39 -6.49 9.43
CA MET A 2 11.89 -7.84 9.17
C MET A 2 12.45 -8.39 7.85
N ASN A 3 12.78 -9.68 7.81
CA ASN A 3 13.21 -10.35 6.57
C ASN A 3 11.99 -10.94 5.84
N ARG A 4 12.20 -11.41 4.61
CA ARG A 4 11.17 -12.01 3.75
C ARG A 4 10.39 -13.13 4.42
N PHE A 5 11.07 -14.03 5.13
CA PHE A 5 10.42 -15.16 5.79
C PHE A 5 9.43 -14.67 6.85
N GLN A 6 9.86 -13.76 7.71
CA GLN A 6 9.02 -13.15 8.75
C GLN A 6 7.84 -12.36 8.14
N ALA A 7 8.08 -11.67 7.02
CA ALA A 7 7.02 -10.94 6.30
C ALA A 7 5.96 -11.90 5.75
N LEU A 8 6.37 -13.03 5.17
CA LEU A 8 5.44 -14.03 4.65
C LEU A 8 4.64 -14.73 5.76
N GLU A 9 5.26 -15.03 6.89
CA GLU A 9 4.56 -15.58 8.07
C GLU A 9 3.51 -14.58 8.59
N LEU A 10 3.86 -13.29 8.68
CA LEU A 10 2.92 -12.26 9.11
C LEU A 10 1.77 -12.06 8.12
N LEU A 11 2.06 -12.11 6.82
CA LEU A 11 1.05 -12.02 5.77
C LEU A 11 0.08 -13.21 5.82
N GLU A 12 0.60 -14.42 6.05
CA GLU A 12 -0.22 -15.63 6.24
C GLU A 12 -1.07 -15.55 7.50
N TRP A 13 -0.51 -15.05 8.60
CA TRP A 13 -1.26 -14.79 9.82
C TRP A 13 -2.42 -13.82 9.55
N GLY A 14 -2.17 -12.71 8.85
CA GLY A 14 -3.18 -11.71 8.53
C GLY A 14 -4.31 -12.29 7.67
N GLU A 15 -3.98 -13.11 6.66
CA GLU A 15 -4.98 -13.80 5.84
C GLU A 15 -5.89 -14.72 6.66
N LYS A 16 -5.34 -15.41 7.67
CA LYS A 16 -6.14 -16.24 8.59
C LYS A 16 -7.12 -15.43 9.44
N GLN A 17 -6.79 -14.16 9.75
CA GLN A 17 -7.71 -13.27 10.47
C GLN A 17 -8.85 -12.77 9.57
N ASN A 18 -8.54 -12.42 8.33
CA ASN A 18 -9.50 -11.92 7.34
C ASN A 18 -9.17 -12.48 5.95
N PRO A 19 -9.69 -13.67 5.59
CA PRO A 19 -9.45 -14.27 4.28
C PRO A 19 -9.95 -13.38 3.13
N GLY A 20 -9.15 -13.26 2.07
CA GLY A 20 -9.53 -12.45 0.91
C GLY A 20 -8.44 -12.38 -0.16
N PRO A 21 -8.73 -11.75 -1.30
CA PRO A 21 -7.81 -11.64 -2.42
C PRO A 21 -6.61 -10.72 -2.13
N TRP A 22 -6.64 -9.95 -1.03
CA TRP A 22 -5.63 -8.97 -0.69
C TRP A 22 -4.24 -9.58 -0.44
N ARG A 23 -4.17 -10.82 0.10
CA ARG A 23 -2.89 -11.52 0.26
C ARG A 23 -2.24 -11.81 -1.09
N ALA A 24 -3.00 -12.33 -2.05
CA ALA A 24 -2.48 -12.62 -3.38
C ALA A 24 -2.06 -11.32 -4.11
N HIS A 25 -2.84 -10.24 -3.96
CA HIS A 25 -2.48 -8.91 -4.42
C HIS A 25 -1.15 -8.43 -3.81
N SER A 26 -0.99 -8.53 -2.48
CA SER A 26 0.24 -8.13 -1.78
C SER A 26 1.46 -8.93 -2.25
N LEU A 27 1.32 -10.23 -2.50
CA LEU A 27 2.39 -11.05 -3.07
C LEU A 27 2.76 -10.64 -4.50
N THR A 28 1.78 -10.25 -5.31
CA THR A 28 2.04 -9.70 -6.65
C THR A 28 2.82 -8.40 -6.55
N ALA A 29 2.40 -7.48 -5.68
CA ALA A 29 3.10 -6.22 -5.44
C ALA A 29 4.53 -6.44 -4.93
N ALA A 30 4.73 -7.41 -4.03
CA ALA A 30 6.05 -7.77 -3.52
C ALA A 30 7.00 -8.23 -4.62
N ARG A 31 6.54 -9.12 -5.51
CA ARG A 31 7.35 -9.63 -6.62
C ARG A 31 7.66 -8.55 -7.65
N ALA A 32 6.70 -7.67 -7.93
CA ALA A 32 6.90 -6.52 -8.81
C ALA A 32 7.93 -5.56 -8.22
N ALA A 33 7.82 -5.24 -6.92
CA ALA A 33 8.75 -4.36 -6.21
C ALA A 33 10.17 -4.94 -6.20
N GLU A 34 10.32 -6.23 -5.92
CA GLU A 34 11.61 -6.93 -5.98
C GLU A 34 12.24 -6.85 -7.37
N ALA A 35 11.47 -7.12 -8.42
CA ALA A 35 11.97 -7.10 -9.79
C ALA A 35 12.44 -5.70 -10.22
N ILE A 36 11.65 -4.66 -9.91
CA ILE A 36 12.01 -3.27 -10.23
C ILE A 36 13.20 -2.82 -9.39
N ALA A 37 13.22 -3.12 -8.09
CA ALA A 37 14.33 -2.79 -7.20
C ALA A 37 15.65 -3.38 -7.70
N ASN A 38 15.67 -4.66 -8.11
CA ASN A 38 16.83 -5.30 -8.71
C ASN A 38 17.31 -4.58 -9.97
N ALA A 39 16.39 -4.19 -10.85
CA ALA A 39 16.72 -3.49 -12.08
C ALA A 39 17.26 -2.08 -11.86
N CYS A 40 16.84 -1.42 -10.76
CA CYS A 40 17.22 -0.05 -10.41
C CYS A 40 18.38 0.03 -9.40
N GLY A 41 18.96 -1.09 -8.97
CA GLY A 41 20.05 -1.11 -8.00
C GLY A 41 19.62 -0.78 -6.57
N MET A 42 18.34 -0.93 -6.25
CA MET A 42 17.79 -0.80 -4.90
C MET A 42 17.88 -2.14 -4.15
N ASP A 43 17.69 -2.11 -2.82
CA ASP A 43 17.62 -3.34 -2.03
C ASP A 43 16.29 -4.09 -2.33
N ALA A 44 16.44 -5.18 -3.09
CA ALA A 44 15.32 -5.98 -3.56
C ALA A 44 14.63 -6.78 -2.44
N GLU A 45 15.37 -7.23 -1.43
CA GLU A 45 14.80 -7.92 -0.26
C GLU A 45 13.90 -6.96 0.55
N ARG A 46 14.38 -5.74 0.76
CA ARG A 46 13.62 -4.68 1.41
C ARG A 46 12.37 -4.31 0.61
N ALA A 47 12.50 -4.15 -0.71
CA ALA A 47 11.37 -3.86 -1.59
C ALA A 47 10.31 -4.97 -1.55
N PHE A 48 10.74 -6.24 -1.55
CA PHE A 48 9.82 -7.38 -1.39
C PHE A 48 9.04 -7.30 -0.08
N VAL A 49 9.73 -7.07 1.05
CA VAL A 49 9.10 -6.97 2.37
C VAL A 49 8.07 -5.85 2.41
N PHE A 50 8.40 -4.69 1.86
CA PHE A 50 7.49 -3.55 1.77
C PHE A 50 6.26 -3.86 0.93
N GLY A 51 6.43 -4.46 -0.25
CA GLY A 51 5.33 -4.87 -1.10
C GLY A 51 4.45 -5.95 -0.47
N ALA A 52 5.04 -6.90 0.28
CA ALA A 52 4.28 -7.94 0.95
C ALA A 52 3.40 -7.41 2.11
N LEU A 53 3.83 -6.34 2.77
CA LEU A 53 3.19 -5.87 3.99
C LEU A 53 2.48 -4.50 3.86
N HIS A 54 2.47 -3.88 2.66
CA HIS A 54 1.82 -2.58 2.48
C HIS A 54 0.34 -2.57 2.90
N ASP A 55 -0.35 -3.68 2.66
CA ASP A 55 -1.79 -3.90 2.91
C ASP A 55 -2.05 -4.76 4.17
N ILE A 56 -1.04 -4.99 5.03
CA ILE A 56 -1.18 -5.90 6.16
C ILE A 56 -2.33 -5.53 7.11
N GLY A 57 -2.67 -4.25 7.22
CA GLY A 57 -3.78 -3.79 8.07
C GLY A 57 -5.16 -4.33 7.67
N ARG A 58 -5.29 -4.95 6.50
CA ARG A 58 -6.51 -5.67 6.10
C ARG A 58 -6.81 -6.91 6.95
N TYR A 59 -5.89 -7.30 7.84
CA TYR A 59 -6.16 -8.36 8.83
C TYR A 59 -7.38 -8.03 9.72
N GLU A 60 -7.72 -6.75 9.92
CA GLU A 60 -8.86 -6.32 10.74
C GLU A 60 -10.23 -6.49 10.07
N GLY A 61 -10.27 -6.77 8.76
CA GLY A 61 -11.52 -6.96 8.03
C GLY A 61 -11.59 -6.15 6.74
N VAL A 62 -12.78 -6.14 6.15
CA VAL A 62 -13.09 -5.37 4.93
C VAL A 62 -13.30 -3.91 5.33
N ARG A 63 -12.27 -3.10 5.13
CA ARG A 63 -12.21 -1.67 5.48
C ARG A 63 -11.86 -0.83 4.26
N GLY A 64 -12.22 0.45 4.31
CA GLY A 64 -11.75 1.47 3.38
C GLY A 64 -10.28 1.84 3.65
N MET A 65 -9.99 3.11 3.88
CA MET A 65 -8.61 3.55 4.15
C MET A 65 -8.13 3.27 5.58
N HIS A 66 -8.99 2.85 6.50
CA HIS A 66 -8.60 2.48 7.86
C HIS A 66 -7.54 1.37 7.89
N HIS A 67 -7.47 0.49 6.87
CA HIS A 67 -6.40 -0.53 6.79
C HIS A 67 -4.98 0.07 6.83
N ALA A 68 -4.80 1.30 6.33
CA ALA A 68 -3.50 1.98 6.38
C ALA A 68 -3.11 2.30 7.84
N ILE A 69 -4.07 2.77 8.64
CA ILE A 69 -3.88 3.03 10.09
C ILE A 69 -3.64 1.73 10.84
N ALA A 70 -4.45 0.71 10.64
CA ALA A 70 -4.31 -0.59 11.29
C ALA A 70 -2.94 -1.24 10.99
N GLY A 71 -2.48 -1.15 9.74
CA GLY A 71 -1.15 -1.59 9.34
C GLY A 71 -0.03 -0.80 10.02
N TYR A 72 -0.14 0.53 10.03
CA TYR A 72 0.80 1.41 10.71
C TYR A 72 0.94 1.06 12.20
N GLU A 73 -0.16 0.92 12.90
CA GLU A 73 -0.17 0.58 14.33
C GLU A 73 0.43 -0.80 14.60
N LEU A 74 0.03 -1.81 13.82
CA LEU A 74 0.58 -3.16 13.93
C LEU A 74 2.10 -3.16 13.77
N MET A 75 2.60 -2.50 12.72
CA MET A 75 4.03 -2.48 12.44
C MET A 75 4.82 -1.62 13.42
N THR A 76 4.23 -0.54 13.92
CA THR A 76 4.82 0.28 14.99
C THR A 76 4.97 -0.53 16.28
N ARG A 77 3.94 -1.29 16.69
CA ARG A 77 4.01 -2.19 17.85
C ARG A 77 5.07 -3.29 17.71
N LYS A 78 5.38 -3.69 16.47
CA LYS A 78 6.45 -4.65 16.17
C LYS A 78 7.85 -4.02 16.05
N GLY A 79 7.96 -2.70 16.17
CA GLY A 79 9.23 -1.97 16.03
C GLY A 79 9.69 -1.79 14.57
N GLU A 80 8.82 -2.01 13.58
CA GLU A 80 9.10 -1.96 12.14
C GLU A 80 8.64 -0.63 11.54
N SER A 81 9.28 0.47 11.93
CA SER A 81 8.87 1.83 11.57
C SER A 81 8.84 2.13 10.07
N GLU A 82 9.71 1.50 9.27
CA GLU A 82 9.74 1.70 7.83
C GLU A 82 8.55 1.00 7.15
N ILE A 83 8.19 -0.21 7.60
CA ILE A 83 7.01 -0.91 7.09
C ILE A 83 5.74 -0.16 7.54
N ALA A 84 5.71 0.32 8.79
CA ALA A 84 4.60 1.16 9.27
C ALA A 84 4.39 2.38 8.37
N ARG A 85 5.47 3.05 7.96
CA ARG A 85 5.42 4.15 7.00
C ARG A 85 4.79 3.73 5.67
N ILE A 86 5.24 2.63 5.10
CA ILE A 86 4.70 2.11 3.82
C ILE A 86 3.19 1.82 3.94
N CYS A 87 2.73 1.28 5.07
CA CYS A 87 1.29 1.08 5.29
C CYS A 87 0.48 2.39 5.17
N ILE A 88 1.04 3.54 5.58
CA ILE A 88 0.37 4.83 5.40
C ILE A 88 0.51 5.33 3.96
N THR A 89 1.70 5.26 3.36
CA THR A 89 2.02 6.03 2.15
C THR A 89 1.61 5.35 0.83
N HIS A 90 1.42 4.02 0.83
CA HIS A 90 1.26 3.24 -0.40
C HIS A 90 0.12 3.70 -1.32
N SER A 91 -0.96 4.22 -0.77
CA SER A 91 -2.14 4.66 -1.54
C SER A 91 -2.17 6.16 -1.89
N PHE A 92 -1.13 6.92 -1.51
CA PHE A 92 -1.13 8.39 -1.61
C PHE A 92 0.05 8.91 -2.46
N PRO A 93 0.00 8.81 -3.81
CA PRO A 93 1.12 9.18 -4.68
C PRO A 93 1.50 10.67 -4.59
N ARG A 94 0.56 11.56 -4.26
CA ARG A 94 0.83 12.99 -4.03
C ARG A 94 1.03 13.34 -2.55
N MET A 95 1.12 12.31 -1.68
CA MET A 95 1.22 12.46 -0.22
C MET A 95 0.09 13.32 0.37
N ARG A 96 -1.14 13.11 -0.08
CA ARG A 96 -2.35 13.82 0.35
C ARG A 96 -3.51 12.85 0.56
N VAL A 97 -4.28 13.06 1.60
CA VAL A 97 -5.48 12.22 1.89
C VAL A 97 -6.53 12.27 0.78
N ASP A 98 -6.55 13.34 -0.01
CA ASP A 98 -7.42 13.48 -1.19
C ASP A 98 -7.12 12.43 -2.29
N ASP A 99 -6.00 11.72 -2.18
CA ASP A 99 -5.65 10.63 -3.09
C ASP A 99 -6.37 9.31 -2.75
N ALA A 100 -7.08 9.24 -1.63
CA ALA A 100 -7.79 8.04 -1.22
C ALA A 100 -8.69 7.51 -2.35
N ALA A 101 -8.55 6.23 -2.67
CA ALA A 101 -9.36 5.55 -3.68
C ALA A 101 -10.64 4.96 -3.09
N SER A 102 -10.68 4.77 -1.77
CA SER A 102 -11.81 4.23 -1.02
C SER A 102 -12.23 5.17 0.11
N GLU A 103 -13.28 4.80 0.81
CA GLU A 103 -13.82 5.57 1.93
C GLU A 103 -12.76 5.82 3.02
N LEU A 104 -12.76 7.04 3.57
CA LEU A 104 -11.97 7.43 4.74
C LEU A 104 -12.72 7.01 6.01
N ASP A 105 -12.81 5.70 6.24
CA ASP A 105 -13.54 5.05 7.34
C ASP A 105 -12.74 5.06 8.65
N MET A 106 -12.29 6.23 9.05
CA MET A 106 -11.47 6.46 10.25
C MET A 106 -12.05 7.58 11.11
N THR A 107 -11.62 7.64 12.36
CA THR A 107 -11.98 8.72 13.28
C THR A 107 -11.34 10.05 12.86
N ASP A 108 -11.87 11.17 13.34
CA ASP A 108 -11.31 12.50 13.08
C ASP A 108 -9.84 12.60 13.53
N GLY A 109 -9.48 11.96 14.65
CA GLY A 109 -8.11 11.95 15.16
C GLY A 109 -7.16 11.15 14.26
N GLU A 110 -7.59 10.00 13.75
CA GLU A 110 -6.81 9.18 12.78
C GLU A 110 -6.65 9.90 11.45
N LEU A 111 -7.70 10.59 10.99
CA LEU A 111 -7.66 11.39 9.77
C LEU A 111 -6.68 12.57 9.91
N GLU A 112 -6.68 13.25 11.04
CA GLU A 112 -5.73 14.33 11.33
C GLU A 112 -4.30 13.80 11.42
N PHE A 113 -4.10 12.67 12.11
CA PHE A 113 -2.80 11.98 12.14
C PHE A 113 -2.31 11.68 10.73
N MET A 114 -3.14 11.07 9.87
CA MET A 114 -2.78 10.71 8.50
C MET A 114 -2.41 11.95 7.67
N LYS A 115 -3.18 13.05 7.76
CA LYS A 115 -2.88 14.32 7.09
C LYS A 115 -1.51 14.87 7.50
N ASN A 116 -1.25 14.90 8.80
CA ASN A 116 0.02 15.39 9.35
C ASN A 116 1.18 14.49 8.92
N PHE A 117 0.99 13.17 8.95
CA PHE A 117 2.01 12.19 8.55
C PHE A 117 2.40 12.35 7.07
N LEU A 118 1.42 12.43 6.17
CA LEU A 118 1.65 12.59 4.74
C LEU A 118 2.29 13.94 4.39
N SER A 119 1.93 15.02 5.08
CA SER A 119 2.48 16.35 4.83
C SER A 119 3.88 16.57 5.42
N ALA A 120 4.31 15.74 6.35
CA ALA A 120 5.57 15.92 7.09
C ALA A 120 6.83 15.78 6.22
N ARG A 121 6.74 15.05 5.12
CA ARG A 121 7.88 14.80 4.22
C ARG A 121 7.41 14.36 2.83
N PRO A 122 8.22 14.57 1.77
CA PRO A 122 7.95 14.01 0.46
C PRO A 122 8.07 12.48 0.46
N ALA A 123 7.47 11.84 -0.54
CA ALA A 123 7.66 10.42 -0.81
C ALA A 123 9.13 10.15 -1.18
N ASP A 124 9.71 9.10 -0.61
CA ASP A 124 11.02 8.58 -1.02
C ASP A 124 10.89 7.53 -2.14
N ASP A 125 12.03 6.97 -2.57
CA ASP A 125 12.06 6.02 -3.67
C ASP A 125 11.30 4.72 -3.36
N TYR A 126 11.30 4.26 -2.09
CA TYR A 126 10.51 3.09 -1.69
C TYR A 126 9.02 3.39 -1.61
N ASP A 127 8.62 4.58 -1.14
CA ASP A 127 7.22 5.01 -1.20
C ASP A 127 6.71 4.95 -2.65
N ARG A 128 7.45 5.55 -3.59
CA ARG A 128 7.10 5.58 -5.02
C ARG A 128 7.07 4.20 -5.63
N LEU A 129 8.06 3.36 -5.31
CA LEU A 129 8.12 1.99 -5.78
C LEU A 129 6.88 1.19 -5.35
N ILE A 130 6.50 1.27 -4.08
CA ILE A 130 5.36 0.51 -3.58
C ILE A 130 4.03 1.08 -4.10
N GLN A 131 3.89 2.40 -4.20
CA GLN A 131 2.74 3.05 -4.85
C GLN A 131 2.57 2.58 -6.30
N LEU A 132 3.67 2.49 -7.07
CA LEU A 132 3.65 1.95 -8.42
C LEU A 132 3.24 0.47 -8.40
N CYS A 133 3.89 -0.36 -7.59
CA CYS A 133 3.64 -1.80 -7.55
C CYS A 133 2.22 -2.14 -7.11
N ASP A 134 1.64 -1.42 -6.13
CA ASP A 134 0.23 -1.53 -5.76
C ASP A 134 -0.68 -1.21 -6.97
N SER A 135 -0.36 -0.12 -7.70
CA SER A 135 -1.18 0.36 -8.83
C SER A 135 -1.13 -0.52 -10.09
N ILE A 136 -0.22 -1.49 -10.16
CA ILE A 136 -0.12 -2.45 -11.30
C ILE A 136 -0.38 -3.89 -10.87
N SER A 137 -0.76 -4.14 -9.62
CA SER A 137 -0.95 -5.50 -9.10
C SER A 137 -2.42 -5.88 -8.99
N LEU A 138 -2.73 -7.08 -9.43
CA LEU A 138 -3.99 -7.80 -9.19
C LEU A 138 -3.67 -9.09 -8.43
N PRO A 139 -4.65 -9.76 -7.79
CA PRO A 139 -4.43 -11.07 -7.19
C PRO A 139 -3.87 -12.12 -8.15
N GLU A 140 -4.22 -12.01 -9.44
CA GLU A 140 -3.82 -12.94 -10.51
C GLU A 140 -2.44 -12.63 -11.09
N GLY A 141 -1.88 -11.44 -10.85
CA GLY A 141 -0.59 -11.02 -11.39
C GLY A 141 -0.51 -9.55 -11.74
N VAL A 142 0.62 -9.15 -12.32
CA VAL A 142 0.85 -7.77 -12.79
C VAL A 142 -0.02 -7.47 -14.01
N CYS A 143 -0.56 -6.26 -14.08
CA CYS A 143 -1.35 -5.78 -15.20
C CYS A 143 -0.89 -4.39 -15.65
N LEU A 144 -1.40 -3.93 -16.80
CA LEU A 144 -1.23 -2.54 -17.20
C LEU A 144 -1.90 -1.62 -16.16
N MET A 145 -1.27 -0.49 -15.89
CA MET A 145 -1.78 0.49 -14.92
C MET A 145 -3.19 0.97 -15.30
N GLU A 146 -3.43 1.23 -16.58
CA GLU A 146 -4.73 1.67 -17.08
C GLU A 146 -5.84 0.65 -16.76
N LYS A 147 -5.55 -0.65 -16.90
CA LYS A 147 -6.49 -1.71 -16.52
C LYS A 147 -6.81 -1.65 -15.03
N ARG A 148 -5.79 -1.48 -14.18
CA ARG A 148 -5.95 -1.40 -12.73
C ARG A 148 -6.73 -0.14 -12.32
N LEU A 149 -6.43 1.01 -12.92
CA LEU A 149 -7.14 2.25 -12.66
C LEU A 149 -8.63 2.15 -13.01
N VAL A 150 -8.96 1.52 -14.16
CA VAL A 150 -10.35 1.24 -14.52
C VAL A 150 -11.03 0.30 -13.51
N ASP A 151 -10.37 -0.79 -13.10
CA ASP A 151 -10.88 -1.71 -12.08
C ASP A 151 -11.19 -0.99 -10.75
N VAL A 152 -10.28 -0.13 -10.29
CA VAL A 152 -10.48 0.69 -9.09
C VAL A 152 -11.67 1.64 -9.25
N ALA A 153 -11.78 2.31 -10.41
CA ALA A 153 -12.87 3.24 -10.69
C ALA A 153 -14.24 2.52 -10.72
N LEU A 154 -14.30 1.32 -11.25
CA LEU A 154 -15.53 0.52 -11.27
C LEU A 154 -15.97 0.08 -9.85
N ARG A 155 -15.03 -0.15 -8.94
CA ARG A 155 -15.33 -0.57 -7.56
C ARG A 155 -15.63 0.59 -6.62
N HIS A 156 -14.95 1.71 -6.77
CA HIS A 156 -14.97 2.83 -5.80
C HIS A 156 -15.53 4.13 -6.40
N GLY A 157 -15.84 4.15 -7.70
CA GLY A 157 -16.26 5.36 -8.40
C GLY A 157 -15.10 6.27 -8.79
N VAL A 158 -15.45 7.40 -9.42
CA VAL A 158 -14.51 8.44 -9.87
C VAL A 158 -14.85 9.74 -9.13
N GLY A 159 -13.97 10.16 -8.25
CA GLY A 159 -14.08 11.43 -7.51
C GLY A 159 -13.31 12.57 -8.17
N GLY A 160 -13.45 13.79 -7.62
CA GLY A 160 -12.82 15.00 -8.18
C GLY A 160 -11.29 14.93 -8.28
N ASN A 161 -10.62 14.18 -7.41
CA ASN A 161 -9.17 14.02 -7.40
C ASN A 161 -8.66 12.77 -8.13
N THR A 162 -9.54 11.90 -8.63
CA THR A 162 -9.15 10.63 -9.25
C THR A 162 -8.23 10.84 -10.45
N ILE A 163 -8.55 11.78 -11.34
CA ILE A 163 -7.74 12.07 -12.53
C ILE A 163 -6.38 12.64 -12.17
N GLU A 164 -6.31 13.55 -11.19
CA GLU A 164 -5.04 14.12 -10.73
C GLU A 164 -4.14 13.07 -10.06
N LYS A 165 -4.72 12.14 -9.31
CA LYS A 165 -4.01 10.98 -8.76
C LYS A 165 -3.46 10.11 -9.90
N TRP A 166 -4.25 9.81 -10.92
CA TRP A 166 -3.80 9.00 -12.06
C TRP A 166 -2.67 9.67 -12.84
N LYS A 167 -2.74 10.98 -13.06
CA LYS A 167 -1.63 11.74 -13.65
C LYS A 167 -0.34 11.59 -12.85
N ALA A 168 -0.42 11.61 -11.52
CA ALA A 168 0.75 11.45 -10.65
C ALA A 168 1.42 10.08 -10.75
N PHE A 169 0.68 9.03 -11.14
CA PHE A 169 1.26 7.72 -11.43
C PHE A 169 1.90 7.63 -12.82
N LEU A 170 1.41 8.43 -13.79
CA LEU A 170 1.81 8.36 -15.20
C LEU A 170 2.90 9.39 -15.55
N SER A 171 3.27 10.29 -14.65
CA SER A 171 4.31 11.30 -14.81
C SER A 171 5.66 10.87 -14.24
#